data_d39e941294252503cb9cc78907b39af8
#
_entry.id   d39e941294252503cb9cc78907b39af8
#
_cell.length_a   1.000
_cell.length_b   1.000
_cell.length_c   1.000
_cell.angle_alpha   90.00
_cell.angle_beta   90.00
_cell.angle_gamma   90.00
#
_symmetry.space_group_name_H-M   'P 1'
#
loop_
_entity.id
_entity.type
_entity.pdbx_description
1 polymer ?
#
loop_
_entity_poly.entity_id
_entity_poly.type
_entity_poly.pdbx_seq_one_letter_code
_entity_poly.pdbx_strand_id
1 'polypeptide(L)'
;MKPVRFVGDALAELQAFPKAVRQDAGYQLHRVQAGEQPADFKPMPAIGAGVEELRVRDGTGAYRVICTARRADAVYVLHAFQKKTQRTAQAHVELARQRFKHVMRSR
;
A
#
# COMPACT_ATOMS: atom_id res chain seq x y z
N MET A 1 -7.79 -16.68 3.53
CA MET A 1 -7.12 -15.52 2.91
C MET A 1 -7.96 -14.28 3.14
N LYS A 2 -7.32 -13.19 3.54
CA LYS A 2 -8.03 -11.93 3.77
C LYS A 2 -8.41 -11.26 2.45
N PRO A 3 -9.58 -10.63 2.36
CA PRO A 3 -9.87 -9.78 1.19
C PRO A 3 -9.03 -8.51 1.22
N VAL A 4 -8.94 -7.83 0.09
CA VAL A 4 -8.34 -6.49 0.00
C VAL A 4 -9.45 -5.45 -0.03
N ARG A 5 -9.29 -4.39 0.75
CA ARG A 5 -10.17 -3.21 0.73
C ARG A 5 -9.34 -1.98 0.44
N PHE A 6 -9.82 -1.14 -0.45
CA PHE A 6 -9.13 0.08 -0.85
C PHE A 6 -9.77 1.28 -0.18
N VAL A 7 -8.94 2.14 0.40
CA VAL A 7 -9.39 3.33 1.12
C VAL A 7 -9.27 4.54 0.20
N GLY A 8 -10.31 5.37 0.18
CA GLY A 8 -10.32 6.58 -0.65
C GLY A 8 -10.10 6.27 -2.12
N ASP A 9 -9.16 6.96 -2.75
CA ASP A 9 -8.82 6.80 -4.17
C ASP A 9 -7.71 5.77 -4.43
N ALA A 10 -7.34 4.97 -3.44
CA ALA A 10 -6.20 4.05 -3.57
C ALA A 10 -6.35 3.07 -4.74
N LEU A 11 -7.56 2.57 -4.98
CA LEU A 11 -7.79 1.66 -6.12
C LEU A 11 -7.59 2.37 -7.45
N ALA A 12 -8.16 3.57 -7.61
CA ALA A 12 -8.02 4.34 -8.84
C ALA A 12 -6.55 4.66 -9.12
N GLU A 13 -5.79 5.02 -8.08
CA GLU A 13 -4.36 5.30 -8.20
C GLU A 13 -3.58 4.05 -8.62
N LEU A 14 -3.88 2.90 -8.03
CA LEU A 14 -3.22 1.64 -8.39
C LEU A 14 -3.57 1.24 -9.82
N GLN A 15 -4.82 1.40 -10.23
CA GLN A 15 -5.27 1.11 -11.59
C GLN A 15 -4.60 1.99 -12.65
N ALA A 16 -4.12 3.18 -12.26
CA ALA A 16 -3.40 4.08 -13.15
C ALA A 16 -1.93 3.69 -13.36
N PHE A 17 -1.41 2.73 -12.63
CA PHE A 17 -0.05 2.23 -12.81
C PHE A 17 0.10 1.55 -14.19
N PRO A 18 1.29 1.55 -14.80
CA PRO A 18 1.54 0.75 -15.98
C PRO A 18 1.18 -0.72 -15.75
N LYS A 19 0.75 -1.41 -16.81
CA LYS A 19 0.20 -2.76 -16.70
C LYS A 19 1.12 -3.71 -15.92
N ALA A 20 2.40 -3.77 -16.24
CA ALA A 20 3.34 -4.67 -15.60
C ALA A 20 3.51 -4.35 -14.11
N VAL A 21 3.56 -3.06 -13.77
CA VAL A 21 3.65 -2.60 -12.38
C VAL A 21 2.37 -2.96 -11.62
N ARG A 22 1.22 -2.73 -12.24
CA ARG A 22 -0.08 -3.05 -11.63
C ARG A 22 -0.20 -4.54 -11.34
N GLN A 23 0.24 -5.39 -12.27
CA GLN A 23 0.22 -6.84 -12.09
C GLN A 23 1.13 -7.28 -10.95
N ASP A 24 2.33 -6.71 -10.87
CA ASP A 24 3.28 -7.02 -9.79
C ASP A 24 2.74 -6.54 -8.44
N ALA A 25 2.18 -5.33 -8.39
CA ALA A 25 1.56 -4.81 -7.17
C ALA A 25 0.42 -5.73 -6.70
N GLY A 26 -0.41 -6.20 -7.62
CA GLY A 26 -1.48 -7.15 -7.32
C GLY A 26 -0.95 -8.47 -6.76
N TYR A 27 0.13 -8.98 -7.32
CA TYR A 27 0.77 -10.19 -6.83
C TYR A 27 1.33 -9.99 -5.42
N GLN A 28 1.98 -8.86 -5.15
CA GLN A 28 2.52 -8.57 -3.83
C GLN A 28 1.40 -8.43 -2.79
N LEU A 29 0.29 -7.79 -3.15
CA LEU A 29 -0.88 -7.71 -2.28
C LEU A 29 -1.46 -9.09 -2.00
N HIS A 30 -1.49 -9.97 -3.00
CA HIS A 30 -1.94 -11.34 -2.82
C HIS A 30 -1.10 -12.09 -1.77
N ARG A 31 0.21 -11.89 -1.79
CA ARG A 31 1.10 -12.48 -0.77
C ARG A 31 0.75 -11.97 0.63
N VAL A 32 0.51 -10.68 0.76
CA VAL A 32 0.10 -10.08 2.05
C VAL A 32 -1.25 -10.66 2.51
N GLN A 33 -2.20 -10.85 1.60
CA GLN A 33 -3.48 -11.47 1.91
C GLN A 33 -3.32 -12.89 2.46
N ALA A 34 -2.34 -13.62 1.94
CA ALA A 34 -2.06 -14.99 2.35
C ALA A 34 -1.22 -15.08 3.63
N GLY A 35 -0.86 -13.95 4.24
CA GLY A 35 -0.02 -13.94 5.43
C GLY A 35 1.46 -14.09 5.12
N GLU A 36 1.86 -13.94 3.86
CA GLU A 36 3.24 -14.06 3.42
C GLU A 36 3.90 -12.69 3.32
N GLN A 37 5.23 -12.69 3.29
CA GLN A 37 5.99 -11.45 3.12
C GLN A 37 5.99 -11.04 1.63
N PRO A 38 5.77 -9.77 1.31
CA PRO A 38 5.99 -9.29 -0.06
C PRO A 38 7.47 -9.32 -0.41
N ALA A 39 7.78 -9.25 -1.72
CA ALA A 39 9.16 -9.38 -2.21
C ALA A 39 10.05 -8.23 -1.75
N ASP A 40 9.52 -7.00 -1.78
CA ASP A 40 10.26 -5.79 -1.38
C ASP A 40 9.30 -4.86 -0.65
N PHE A 41 9.60 -4.54 0.60
CA PHE A 41 8.76 -3.69 1.41
C PHE A 41 9.56 -3.00 2.51
N LYS A 42 8.97 -1.98 3.08
CA LYS A 42 9.54 -1.25 4.21
C LYS A 42 8.44 -0.99 5.25
N PRO A 43 8.68 -1.31 6.51
CA PRO A 43 7.77 -0.86 7.57
C PRO A 43 7.70 0.66 7.63
N MET A 44 6.50 1.19 7.87
CA MET A 44 6.26 2.64 7.91
C MET A 44 5.65 3.03 9.26
N PRO A 45 6.45 2.99 10.35
CA PRO A 45 5.94 3.31 11.69
C PRO A 45 5.46 4.76 11.81
N ALA A 46 5.97 5.66 10.99
CA ALA A 46 5.50 7.06 10.97
C ALA A 46 4.02 7.16 10.54
N ILE A 47 3.51 6.18 9.79
CA ILE A 47 2.10 6.12 9.41
C ILE A 47 1.30 5.41 10.50
N GLY A 48 1.79 4.26 10.95
CA GLY A 48 1.15 3.50 12.00
C GLY A 48 1.82 2.14 12.20
N ALA A 49 1.59 1.55 13.36
CA ALA A 49 2.10 0.22 13.66
C ALA A 49 1.46 -0.81 12.72
N GLY A 50 2.27 -1.67 12.11
CA GLY A 50 1.80 -2.71 11.20
C GLY A 50 1.51 -2.20 9.79
N VAL A 51 1.89 -0.97 9.46
CA VAL A 51 1.79 -0.41 8.10
C VAL A 51 3.06 -0.70 7.34
N GLU A 52 2.91 -1.14 6.09
CA GLU A 52 4.04 -1.46 5.21
C GLU A 52 3.91 -0.72 3.88
N GLU A 53 5.04 -0.30 3.35
CA GLU A 53 5.15 0.28 2.02
C GLU A 53 5.70 -0.80 1.09
N LEU A 54 4.86 -1.31 0.19
CA LEU A 54 5.28 -2.25 -0.84
C LEU A 54 5.98 -1.49 -1.96
N ARG A 55 7.10 -2.01 -2.41
CA ARG A 55 7.94 -1.36 -3.42
C ARG A 55 7.91 -2.16 -4.70
N VAL A 56 7.51 -1.51 -5.78
CA VAL A 56 7.47 -2.09 -7.12
C VAL A 56 8.17 -1.14 -8.06
N ARG A 57 8.96 -1.66 -8.99
CA ARG A 57 9.65 -0.83 -9.98
C ARG A 57 9.74 -1.54 -11.31
N ASP A 58 9.85 -0.75 -12.36
CA ASP A 58 10.17 -1.20 -13.70
C ASP A 58 10.94 -0.08 -14.43
N GLY A 59 11.08 -0.18 -15.77
CA GLY A 59 11.76 0.83 -16.56
C GLY A 59 11.09 2.21 -16.56
N THR A 60 9.83 2.31 -16.15
CA THR A 60 9.10 3.58 -16.10
C THR A 60 9.27 4.32 -14.76
N GLY A 61 9.76 3.64 -13.73
CA GLY A 61 9.98 4.28 -12.44
C GLY A 61 9.74 3.38 -11.25
N ALA A 62 9.65 4.03 -10.09
CA ALA A 62 9.41 3.37 -8.80
C ALA A 62 8.00 3.68 -8.33
N TYR A 63 7.31 2.67 -7.80
CA TYR A 63 5.92 2.76 -7.38
C TYR A 63 5.79 2.23 -5.96
N ARG A 64 4.82 2.75 -5.22
CA ARG A 64 4.59 2.39 -3.83
C ARG A 64 3.14 2.07 -3.59
N VAL A 65 2.89 1.03 -2.77
CA VAL A 65 1.56 0.70 -2.28
C VAL A 65 1.66 0.62 -0.76
N ILE A 66 0.93 1.47 -0.07
CA ILE A 66 0.95 1.50 1.40
C ILE A 66 -0.27 0.74 1.90
N CYS A 67 -0.03 -0.29 2.70
CA CYS A 67 -1.09 -1.18 3.17
C CYS A 67 -0.85 -1.63 4.60
N THR A 68 -1.89 -2.20 5.20
CA THR A 68 -1.80 -2.85 6.50
C THR A 68 -2.67 -4.11 6.53
N ALA A 69 -2.14 -5.16 7.13
CA ALA A 69 -2.87 -6.40 7.42
C ALA A 69 -3.22 -6.51 8.91
N ARG A 70 -3.12 -5.40 9.64
CA ARG A 70 -3.28 -5.39 11.09
C ARG A 70 -4.69 -5.78 11.54
N ARG A 71 -5.71 -5.39 10.77
CA ARG A 71 -7.08 -5.81 11.08
C ARG A 71 -7.31 -7.24 10.61
N ALA A 72 -8.08 -7.99 11.41
CA ALA A 72 -8.35 -9.40 11.10
C ALA A 72 -9.23 -9.58 9.87
N ASP A 73 -10.07 -8.60 9.54
CA ASP A 73 -11.09 -8.71 8.50
C ASP A 73 -10.58 -8.51 7.09
N ALA A 74 -9.48 -7.78 6.88
CA ALA A 74 -9.01 -7.45 5.54
C ALA A 74 -7.58 -6.91 5.55
N VAL A 75 -6.96 -6.91 4.38
CA VAL A 75 -5.79 -6.08 4.06
C VAL A 75 -6.32 -4.77 3.52
N TYR A 76 -5.95 -3.66 4.14
CA TYR A 76 -6.37 -2.32 3.73
C TYR A 76 -5.27 -1.64 2.95
N VAL A 77 -5.57 -1.26 1.71
CA VAL A 77 -4.67 -0.44 0.90
C VAL A 77 -5.01 1.02 1.18
N LEU A 78 -4.07 1.71 1.84
CA LEU A 78 -4.27 3.09 2.30
C LEU A 78 -3.98 4.10 1.20
N HIS A 79 -2.98 3.81 0.34
CA HIS A 79 -2.53 4.75 -0.68
C HIS A 79 -1.67 4.02 -1.70
N ALA A 80 -1.64 4.52 -2.93
CA ALA A 80 -0.78 4.02 -4.00
C ALA A 80 -0.32 5.20 -4.84
N PHE A 81 0.97 5.23 -5.23
CA PHE A 81 1.52 6.37 -5.95
C PHE A 81 2.84 6.01 -6.64
N GLN A 82 3.17 6.79 -7.68
CA GLN A 82 4.51 6.73 -8.28
C GLN A 82 5.45 7.59 -7.45
N LYS A 83 6.56 7.00 -7.03
CA LYS A 83 7.55 7.71 -6.24
C LYS A 83 8.46 8.53 -7.16
N LYS A 84 8.52 9.84 -6.91
CA LYS A 84 9.29 10.78 -7.73
C LYS A 84 10.43 11.45 -6.97
N THR A 85 10.61 11.12 -5.69
CA THR A 85 11.62 11.70 -4.82
C THR A 85 12.40 10.60 -4.10
N GLN A 86 13.55 10.94 -3.51
CA GLN A 86 14.39 10.01 -2.74
C GLN A 86 13.61 9.40 -1.57
N ARG A 87 12.84 10.22 -0.87
CA ARG A 87 12.00 9.80 0.24
C ARG A 87 10.54 9.82 -0.17
N THR A 88 9.72 9.04 0.51
CA THR A 88 8.27 9.17 0.39
C THR A 88 7.89 10.59 0.83
N ALA A 89 7.25 11.34 -0.07
CA ALA A 89 6.89 12.72 0.21
C ALA A 89 5.96 12.81 1.42
N GLN A 90 6.13 13.88 2.21
CA GLN A 90 5.36 14.07 3.44
C GLN A 90 3.86 14.08 3.18
N ALA A 91 3.41 14.61 2.05
CA ALA A 91 1.99 14.62 1.69
C ALA A 91 1.42 13.18 1.57
N HIS A 92 2.20 12.25 1.00
CA HIS A 92 1.79 10.85 0.90
C HIS A 92 1.74 10.18 2.26
N VAL A 93 2.72 10.47 3.12
CA VAL A 93 2.78 9.93 4.48
C VAL A 93 1.57 10.42 5.29
N GLU A 94 1.26 11.71 5.21
CA GLU A 94 0.16 12.32 5.94
C GLU A 94 -1.20 11.77 5.50
N LEU A 95 -1.41 11.64 4.19
CA LEU A 95 -2.64 11.07 3.65
C LEU A 95 -2.83 9.63 4.12
N ALA A 96 -1.78 8.82 4.03
CA ALA A 96 -1.83 7.43 4.49
C ALA A 96 -2.09 7.35 6.00
N ARG A 97 -1.49 8.25 6.79
CA ARG A 97 -1.72 8.30 8.24
C ARG A 97 -3.17 8.59 8.58
N GLN A 98 -3.79 9.56 7.91
CA GLN A 98 -5.19 9.90 8.12
C GLN A 98 -6.09 8.70 7.80
N ARG A 99 -5.82 8.03 6.67
CA ARG A 99 -6.58 6.86 6.25
C ARG A 99 -6.39 5.68 7.21
N PHE A 100 -5.18 5.50 7.71
CA PHE A 100 -4.89 4.46 8.71
C PHE A 100 -5.72 4.70 9.98
N LYS A 101 -5.75 5.93 10.48
CA LYS A 101 -6.56 6.28 11.67
C LYS A 101 -8.02 5.96 11.43
N HIS A 102 -8.53 6.30 10.25
CA HIS A 102 -9.92 6.02 9.90
C HIS A 102 -10.21 4.51 9.92
N VAL A 103 -9.34 3.72 9.29
CA VAL A 103 -9.48 2.26 9.25
C VAL A 103 -9.45 1.66 10.66
N MET A 104 -8.53 2.12 11.51
CA MET A 104 -8.39 1.56 12.86
C MET A 104 -9.54 1.95 13.80
N ARG A 105 -10.28 3.01 13.49
CA ARG A 105 -11.47 3.43 14.24
C ARG A 105 -12.73 2.71 13.78
N SER A 106 -12.74 2.23 12.56
CA SER A 106 -13.91 1.56 11.99
C SER A 106 -14.11 0.19 12.64
N ARG A 107 -15.33 -0.21 12.75
CA ARG A 107 -15.69 -1.52 13.29
C ARG A 107 -16.03 -2.51 12.20
#